data_27c8ce56b7a7ef1603075a991d7c560b
#
_entry.id   27c8ce56b7a7ef1603075a991d7c560b
#
_cell.length_a   1.000
_cell.length_b   1.000
_cell.length_c   1.000
_cell.angle_alpha   90.00
_cell.angle_beta   90.00
_cell.angle_gamma   90.00
#
_symmetry.space_group_name_H-M   'P 1'
#
loop_
_entity.id
_entity.type
_entity.pdbx_description
1 polymer ?
#
loop_
_entity_poly.entity_id
_entity_poly.type
_entity_poly.pdbx_seq_one_letter_code
_entity_poly.pdbx_strand_id
1 'polypeptide(L)'
;MLAKLPATRSTCLAFPVGAVIVNDKQVLATGYNGPPSGSEHCISQGFCYPGLPSCDASKDLPSRAVHAEANAIAQAAKHGIATTGASIYVTLEPCLSCLKLVMSAGIREVYYETPFMGTASAQVRDLFIQEELIQIKQIHLSKEIAEK
;
A
#
# COMPACT_ATOMS: atom_id res chain seq x y z
N MET A 1 6.21 12.59 4.04
CA MET A 1 5.87 11.29 4.65
C MET A 1 6.90 10.25 4.23
N LEU A 2 7.39 9.46 5.19
CA LEU A 2 8.45 8.46 4.96
C LEU A 2 8.06 7.42 3.89
N ALA A 3 6.77 7.09 3.77
CA ALA A 3 6.28 6.15 2.77
C ALA A 3 6.55 6.57 1.31
N LYS A 4 6.83 7.84 1.05
CA LYS A 4 7.23 8.32 -0.29
C LYS A 4 8.60 7.80 -0.70
N LEU A 5 9.49 7.56 0.24
CA LEU A 5 10.83 7.06 -0.06
C LEU A 5 10.79 5.65 -0.68
N PRO A 6 10.12 4.64 -0.10
CA PRO A 6 9.96 3.36 -0.80
C PRO A 6 9.19 3.48 -2.12
N ALA A 7 8.23 4.40 -2.26
CA ALA A 7 7.52 4.62 -3.52
C ALA A 7 8.47 4.95 -4.69
N THR A 8 9.59 5.60 -4.42
CA THR A 8 10.60 5.90 -5.46
C THR A 8 11.25 4.66 -6.07
N ARG A 9 11.15 3.52 -5.39
CA ARG A 9 11.66 2.24 -5.86
C ARG A 9 10.64 1.46 -6.69
N SER A 10 9.39 1.91 -6.73
CA SER A 10 8.34 1.26 -7.50
C SER A 10 8.71 1.19 -8.99
N THR A 11 8.50 0.02 -9.56
CA THR A 11 8.66 -0.24 -11.00
C THR A 11 7.31 -0.30 -11.73
N CYS A 12 6.23 0.10 -11.05
CA CYS A 12 4.90 0.21 -11.65
C CYS A 12 4.85 1.40 -12.61
N LEU A 13 4.31 1.17 -13.81
CA LEU A 13 4.16 2.21 -14.84
C LEU A 13 2.98 3.15 -14.56
N ALA A 14 2.03 2.74 -13.74
CA ALA A 14 0.79 3.48 -13.50
C ALA A 14 0.80 4.26 -12.19
N PHE A 15 1.04 3.58 -11.06
CA PHE A 15 0.93 4.15 -9.72
C PHE A 15 2.12 3.73 -8.86
N PRO A 16 3.15 4.59 -8.69
CA PRO A 16 4.20 4.32 -7.72
C PRO A 16 3.64 4.48 -6.31
N VAL A 17 3.56 3.38 -5.56
CA VAL A 17 3.03 3.34 -4.20
C VAL A 17 4.12 2.87 -3.23
N GLY A 18 4.17 3.50 -2.07
CA GLY A 18 5.05 3.11 -0.97
C GLY A 18 4.27 2.93 0.32
N ALA A 19 4.73 2.00 1.15
CA ALA A 19 4.15 1.71 2.46
C ALA A 19 5.25 1.57 3.50
N VAL A 20 4.96 2.00 4.74
CA VAL A 20 5.86 1.88 5.89
C VAL A 20 5.05 1.42 7.09
N ILE A 21 5.49 0.33 7.72
CA ILE A 21 4.91 -0.17 8.96
C ILE A 21 5.74 0.36 10.13
N VAL A 22 5.07 0.95 11.10
CA VAL A 22 5.70 1.63 12.24
C VAL A 22 5.07 1.14 13.54
N ASN A 23 5.89 0.93 14.57
CA ASN A 23 5.43 0.69 15.92
C ASN A 23 6.39 1.38 16.91
N ASP A 24 5.84 2.02 17.94
CA ASP A 24 6.63 2.77 18.94
C ASP A 24 7.66 3.73 18.30
N LYS A 25 7.24 4.46 17.26
CA LYS A 25 8.10 5.39 16.49
C LYS A 25 9.28 4.71 15.77
N GLN A 26 9.27 3.39 15.68
CA GLN A 26 10.29 2.61 14.97
C GLN A 26 9.71 2.10 13.64
N VAL A 27 10.47 2.24 12.56
CA VAL A 27 10.14 1.62 11.27
C VAL A 27 10.41 0.14 11.37
N LEU A 28 9.38 -0.68 11.20
CA LEU A 28 9.48 -2.14 11.24
C LEU A 28 9.76 -2.73 9.86
N ALA A 29 9.09 -2.23 8.83
CA ALA A 29 9.21 -2.72 7.47
C ALA A 29 8.77 -1.64 6.47
N THR A 30 9.27 -1.76 5.26
CA THR A 30 8.87 -0.91 4.14
C THR A 30 8.43 -1.77 2.96
N GLY A 31 7.62 -1.21 2.09
CA GLY A 31 7.18 -1.87 0.87
C GLY A 31 6.95 -0.86 -0.25
N TYR A 32 7.09 -1.31 -1.46
CA TYR A 32 6.68 -0.60 -2.67
C TYR A 32 6.02 -1.59 -3.63
N ASN A 33 5.16 -1.10 -4.51
CA ASN A 33 4.52 -2.00 -5.46
C ASN A 33 5.48 -2.43 -6.57
N GLY A 34 5.54 -3.73 -6.78
CA GLY A 34 6.43 -4.37 -7.74
C GLY A 34 6.25 -5.88 -7.73
N PRO A 35 6.76 -6.58 -8.74
CA PRO A 35 6.65 -8.03 -8.81
C PRO A 35 7.44 -8.73 -7.70
N PRO A 36 7.15 -10.01 -7.45
CA PRO A 36 7.99 -10.82 -6.57
C PRO A 36 9.45 -10.80 -6.99
N SER A 37 10.34 -10.91 -6.02
CA SER A 37 11.80 -10.93 -6.27
C SER A 37 12.18 -11.99 -7.33
N GLY A 38 12.95 -11.58 -8.33
CA GLY A 38 13.35 -12.44 -9.45
C GLY A 38 12.38 -12.42 -10.64
N SER A 39 11.19 -11.85 -10.51
CA SER A 39 10.27 -11.67 -11.62
C SER A 39 10.57 -10.36 -12.38
N GLU A 40 10.24 -10.34 -13.68
CA GLU A 40 10.44 -9.17 -14.52
C GLU A 40 9.55 -8.01 -14.10
N HIS A 41 10.11 -6.82 -14.02
CA HIS A 41 9.40 -5.58 -13.66
C HIS A 41 8.57 -5.04 -14.82
N CYS A 42 7.48 -4.33 -14.51
CA CYS A 42 6.66 -3.68 -15.53
C CYS A 42 7.48 -2.71 -16.40
N ILE A 43 8.42 -1.98 -15.82
CA ILE A 43 9.34 -1.09 -16.57
C ILE A 43 10.16 -1.89 -17.57
N SER A 44 10.67 -3.05 -17.19
CA SER A 44 11.53 -3.88 -18.04
C SER A 44 10.75 -4.55 -19.16
N GLN A 45 9.51 -4.99 -18.90
CA GLN A 45 8.66 -5.60 -19.93
C GLN A 45 8.06 -4.56 -20.90
N GLY A 46 8.08 -3.27 -20.54
CA GLY A 46 7.67 -2.16 -21.40
C GLY A 46 6.16 -1.96 -21.54
N PHE A 47 5.33 -2.68 -20.81
CA PHE A 47 3.87 -2.52 -20.81
C PHE A 47 3.27 -2.77 -19.43
N CYS A 48 2.06 -2.26 -19.22
CA CYS A 48 1.22 -2.58 -18.07
C CYS A 48 0.04 -3.44 -18.52
N TYR A 49 -0.73 -4.00 -17.58
CA TYR A 49 -1.88 -4.84 -17.92
C TYR A 49 -3.15 -4.03 -18.19
N PRO A 50 -4.21 -4.64 -18.79
CA PRO A 50 -5.39 -3.93 -19.27
C PRO A 50 -6.04 -3.00 -18.23
N GLY A 51 -6.65 -1.92 -18.74
CA GLY A 51 -7.38 -0.94 -17.94
C GLY A 51 -6.66 0.38 -17.69
N LEU A 52 -5.38 0.49 -18.06
CA LEU A 52 -4.60 1.72 -17.90
C LEU A 52 -4.12 2.24 -19.27
N PRO A 53 -3.97 3.57 -19.45
CA PRO A 53 -3.54 4.13 -20.74
C PRO A 53 -2.19 3.62 -21.25
N SER A 54 -1.32 3.20 -20.33
CA SER A 54 0.00 2.62 -20.62
C SER A 54 -0.04 1.11 -20.83
N CYS A 55 -1.23 0.49 -20.87
CA CYS A 55 -1.36 -0.95 -20.90
C CYS A 55 -1.47 -1.50 -22.31
N ASP A 56 -0.87 -2.67 -22.52
CA ASP A 56 -1.07 -3.45 -23.74
C ASP A 56 -2.37 -4.27 -23.62
N ALA A 57 -3.45 -3.73 -24.20
CA ALA A 57 -4.76 -4.38 -24.18
C ALA A 57 -4.80 -5.74 -24.91
N SER A 58 -3.77 -6.10 -25.68
CA SER A 58 -3.67 -7.40 -26.34
C SER A 58 -3.32 -8.53 -25.38
N LYS A 59 -2.89 -8.20 -24.14
CA LYS A 59 -2.49 -9.16 -23.12
C LYS A 59 -3.48 -9.14 -21.98
N ASP A 60 -4.40 -10.09 -21.99
CA ASP A 60 -5.42 -10.26 -20.97
C ASP A 60 -4.85 -11.06 -19.78
N LEU A 61 -3.84 -10.48 -19.13
CA LEU A 61 -3.19 -11.09 -17.97
C LEU A 61 -3.31 -10.15 -16.76
N PRO A 62 -3.48 -10.70 -15.55
CA PRO A 62 -3.44 -9.88 -14.33
C PRO A 62 -2.02 -9.35 -14.07
N SER A 63 -1.94 -8.22 -13.41
CA SER A 63 -0.65 -7.62 -13.03
C SER A 63 0.19 -8.57 -12.17
N ARG A 64 1.50 -8.60 -12.41
CA ARG A 64 2.46 -9.30 -11.55
C ARG A 64 2.76 -8.54 -10.27
N ALA A 65 2.43 -7.26 -10.22
CA ALA A 65 2.82 -6.41 -9.09
C ALA A 65 2.09 -6.83 -7.81
N VAL A 66 2.87 -7.02 -6.77
CA VAL A 66 2.38 -7.12 -5.39
C VAL A 66 2.22 -5.69 -4.88
N HIS A 67 1.13 -5.39 -4.22
CA HIS A 67 0.86 -4.06 -3.69
C HIS A 67 1.85 -3.70 -2.59
N ALA A 68 2.11 -2.41 -2.40
CA ALA A 68 3.10 -1.91 -1.45
C ALA A 68 2.83 -2.39 -0.02
N GLU A 69 1.58 -2.39 0.40
CA GLU A 69 1.14 -2.84 1.72
C GLU A 69 1.43 -4.33 1.94
N ALA A 70 1.09 -5.14 0.94
CA ALA A 70 1.36 -6.57 0.98
C ALA A 70 2.87 -6.86 0.99
N ASN A 71 3.66 -6.12 0.24
CA ASN A 71 5.12 -6.21 0.25
C ASN A 71 5.71 -5.82 1.61
N ALA A 72 5.21 -4.76 2.25
CA ALA A 72 5.65 -4.35 3.58
C ALA A 72 5.38 -5.45 4.62
N ILE A 73 4.20 -6.06 4.59
CA ILE A 73 3.84 -7.19 5.46
C ILE A 73 4.71 -8.41 5.16
N ALA A 74 4.95 -8.72 3.89
CA ALA A 74 5.82 -9.81 3.49
C ALA A 74 7.27 -9.60 3.96
N GLN A 75 7.80 -8.37 3.91
CA GLN A 75 9.12 -8.05 4.44
C GLN A 75 9.18 -8.26 5.96
N ALA A 76 8.16 -7.82 6.70
CA ALA A 76 8.07 -8.08 8.13
C ALA A 76 8.08 -9.59 8.41
N ALA A 77 7.25 -10.36 7.70
CA ALA A 77 7.18 -11.81 7.84
C ALA A 77 8.52 -12.49 7.53
N LYS A 78 9.19 -12.08 6.47
CA LYS A 78 10.49 -12.62 6.06
C LYS A 78 11.57 -12.43 7.13
N HIS A 79 11.52 -11.33 7.86
CA HIS A 79 12.49 -11.00 8.90
C HIS A 79 12.03 -11.36 10.31
N GLY A 80 10.90 -12.04 10.45
CA GLY A 80 10.38 -12.46 11.75
C GLY A 80 9.92 -11.30 12.64
N ILE A 81 9.44 -10.21 12.04
CA ILE A 81 9.01 -9.01 12.76
C ILE A 81 7.50 -9.05 12.96
N ALA A 82 7.05 -8.97 14.22
CA ALA A 82 5.64 -8.91 14.54
C ALA A 82 5.04 -7.54 14.16
N THR A 83 3.88 -7.54 13.53
CA THR A 83 3.16 -6.33 13.11
C THR A 83 1.94 -6.02 13.97
N THR A 84 1.62 -6.85 14.94
CA THR A 84 0.47 -6.67 15.83
C THR A 84 0.56 -5.35 16.59
N GLY A 85 -0.51 -4.56 16.52
CA GLY A 85 -0.58 -3.25 17.17
C GLY A 85 0.16 -2.12 16.44
N ALA A 86 0.77 -2.40 15.29
CA ALA A 86 1.47 -1.41 14.50
C ALA A 86 0.51 -0.49 13.73
N SER A 87 1.07 0.58 13.17
CA SER A 87 0.44 1.48 12.21
C SER A 87 1.07 1.32 10.84
N ILE A 88 0.32 1.54 9.77
CA ILE A 88 0.84 1.57 8.41
C ILE A 88 0.57 2.93 7.75
N TYR A 89 1.59 3.47 7.11
CA TYR A 89 1.53 4.71 6.34
C TYR A 89 1.69 4.38 4.86
N VAL A 90 0.75 4.81 4.02
CA VAL A 90 0.73 4.47 2.60
C VAL A 90 0.52 5.75 1.78
N THR A 91 1.19 5.86 0.64
CA THR A 91 1.03 7.02 -0.24
C THR A 91 -0.31 7.05 -0.95
N LEU A 92 -0.91 5.88 -1.19
CA LEU A 92 -2.22 5.72 -1.81
C LEU A 92 -3.13 4.90 -0.88
N GLU A 93 -4.40 5.27 -0.77
CA GLU A 93 -5.37 4.54 0.04
C GLU A 93 -5.34 3.04 -0.32
N PRO A 94 -5.20 2.13 0.68
CA PRO A 94 -5.22 0.70 0.42
C PRO A 94 -6.51 0.25 -0.26
N CYS A 95 -6.40 -0.62 -1.25
CA CYS A 95 -7.59 -1.30 -1.77
C CYS A 95 -8.18 -2.23 -0.70
N LEU A 96 -9.41 -2.67 -0.91
CA LEU A 96 -10.10 -3.50 0.08
C LEU A 96 -9.33 -4.79 0.41
N SER A 97 -8.72 -5.43 -0.59
CA SER A 97 -7.92 -6.64 -0.38
C SER A 97 -6.71 -6.38 0.52
N CYS A 98 -5.99 -5.28 0.29
CA CYS A 98 -4.87 -4.87 1.13
C CYS A 98 -5.33 -4.46 2.53
N LEU A 99 -6.47 -3.77 2.64
CA LEU A 99 -7.03 -3.40 3.93
C LEU A 99 -7.32 -4.63 4.79
N LYS A 100 -7.96 -5.65 4.22
CA LYS A 100 -8.21 -6.93 4.91
C LYS A 100 -6.92 -7.61 5.35
N LEU A 101 -5.90 -7.60 4.50
CA LEU A 101 -4.58 -8.16 4.82
C LEU A 101 -3.91 -7.40 5.97
N VAL A 102 -3.94 -6.07 5.93
CA VAL A 102 -3.42 -5.19 6.99
C VAL A 102 -4.09 -5.50 8.33
N MET A 103 -5.41 -5.63 8.35
CA MET A 103 -6.17 -6.00 9.55
C MET A 103 -5.78 -7.38 10.05
N SER A 104 -5.66 -8.36 9.16
CA SER A 104 -5.25 -9.73 9.50
C SER A 104 -3.83 -9.81 10.06
N ALA A 105 -2.97 -8.88 9.66
CA ALA A 105 -1.61 -8.74 10.21
C ALA A 105 -1.58 -8.09 11.61
N GLY A 106 -2.73 -7.73 12.16
CA GLY A 106 -2.84 -7.11 13.48
C GLY A 106 -2.57 -5.60 13.50
N ILE A 107 -2.43 -4.97 12.35
CA ILE A 107 -2.27 -3.51 12.21
C ILE A 107 -3.63 -2.86 12.48
N ARG A 108 -3.66 -1.82 13.31
CA ARG A 108 -4.91 -1.18 13.78
C ARG A 108 -5.11 0.23 13.28
N GLU A 109 -4.08 0.86 12.74
CA GLU A 109 -4.14 2.23 12.25
C GLU A 109 -3.57 2.31 10.82
N VAL A 110 -4.34 2.90 9.92
CA VAL A 110 -3.95 3.15 8.54
C VAL A 110 -3.96 4.65 8.28
N TYR A 111 -2.87 5.17 7.79
CA TYR A 111 -2.73 6.55 7.35
C TYR A 111 -2.38 6.58 5.86
N TYR A 112 -3.13 7.33 5.07
CA TYR A 112 -2.90 7.44 3.64
C TYR A 112 -2.93 8.89 3.17
N GLU A 113 -2.27 9.16 2.05
CA GLU A 113 -2.18 10.51 1.47
C GLU A 113 -3.28 10.75 0.43
N THR A 114 -3.37 9.88 -0.57
CA THR A 114 -4.27 10.04 -1.71
C THR A 114 -5.41 9.04 -1.67
N PRO A 115 -6.68 9.46 -1.75
CA PRO A 115 -7.82 8.54 -1.84
C PRO A 115 -7.79 7.71 -3.12
N PHE A 116 -8.27 6.48 -3.02
CA PHE A 116 -8.32 5.55 -4.16
C PHE A 116 -9.57 4.67 -4.20
N MET A 117 -10.12 4.32 -3.03
CA MET A 117 -11.15 3.29 -2.92
C MET A 117 -12.48 3.72 -3.56
N GLY A 118 -13.04 2.86 -4.40
CA GLY A 118 -14.36 3.06 -5.01
C GLY A 118 -15.51 2.90 -4.00
N THR A 119 -16.71 3.35 -4.38
CA THR A 119 -17.88 3.43 -3.50
C THR A 119 -18.26 2.11 -2.84
N ALA A 120 -18.33 1.01 -3.61
CA ALA A 120 -18.71 -0.30 -3.09
C ALA A 120 -17.70 -0.83 -2.06
N SER A 121 -16.41 -0.70 -2.35
CA SER A 121 -15.34 -1.09 -1.42
C SER A 121 -15.32 -0.21 -0.17
N ALA A 122 -15.60 1.09 -0.33
CA ALA A 122 -15.69 2.02 0.79
C ALA A 122 -16.81 1.68 1.77
N GLN A 123 -17.90 1.11 1.31
CA GLN A 123 -18.98 0.64 2.19
C GLN A 123 -18.48 -0.46 3.13
N VAL A 124 -17.71 -1.42 2.64
CA VAL A 124 -17.12 -2.49 3.46
C VAL A 124 -16.07 -1.93 4.42
N ARG A 125 -15.22 -1.01 3.94
CA ARG A 125 -14.27 -0.29 4.80
C ARG A 125 -14.97 0.39 5.97
N ASP A 126 -16.08 1.08 5.70
CA ASP A 126 -16.82 1.82 6.71
C ASP A 126 -17.47 0.89 7.74
N LEU A 127 -17.89 -0.32 7.34
CA LEU A 127 -18.33 -1.35 8.28
C LEU A 127 -17.20 -1.74 9.25
N PHE A 128 -15.99 -1.96 8.77
CA PHE A 128 -14.85 -2.27 9.63
C PHE A 128 -14.53 -1.16 10.62
N ILE A 129 -14.69 0.10 10.20
CA ILE A 129 -14.51 1.26 11.09
C ILE A 129 -15.62 1.29 12.15
N GLN A 130 -16.88 1.05 11.77
CA GLN A 130 -18.01 1.01 12.70
C GLN A 130 -17.89 -0.13 13.72
N GLU A 131 -17.30 -1.24 13.32
CA GLU A 131 -17.02 -2.39 14.20
C GLU A 131 -15.80 -2.15 15.10
N GLU A 132 -15.18 -0.98 15.03
CA GLU A 132 -13.99 -0.59 15.81
C GLU A 132 -12.77 -1.50 15.60
N LEU A 133 -12.69 -2.14 14.42
CA LEU A 133 -11.61 -3.08 14.10
C LEU A 133 -10.36 -2.37 13.59
N ILE A 134 -10.51 -1.18 13.02
CA ILE A 134 -9.43 -0.40 12.43
C ILE A 134 -9.75 1.09 12.45
N GLN A 135 -8.72 1.91 12.56
CA GLN A 135 -8.78 3.35 12.35
C GLN A 135 -8.10 3.69 11.02
N ILE A 136 -8.78 4.49 10.19
CA ILE A 136 -8.27 4.88 8.87
C ILE A 136 -8.37 6.40 8.78
N LYS A 137 -7.25 7.05 8.46
CA LYS A 137 -7.18 8.52 8.39
C LYS A 137 -6.39 8.98 7.19
N GLN A 138 -6.98 9.92 6.45
CA GLN A 138 -6.25 10.65 5.43
C GLN A 138 -5.36 11.73 6.06
N ILE A 139 -4.11 11.82 5.60
CA ILE A 139 -3.14 12.83 6.08
C ILE A 139 -2.75 13.76 4.94
N HIS A 140 -2.57 15.04 5.27
CA HIS A 140 -2.18 16.11 4.35
C HIS A 140 -0.85 16.71 4.79
N LEU A 141 0.24 16.24 4.23
CA LEU A 141 1.60 16.61 4.63
C LEU A 141 1.96 18.09 4.53
N SER A 142 1.38 18.79 3.55
CA SER A 142 1.69 20.19 3.31
C SER A 142 1.23 21.12 4.42
N LYS A 143 0.23 20.71 5.22
CA LYS A 143 -0.27 21.50 6.36
C LYS A 143 0.51 21.24 7.64
N GLU A 144 0.93 20.01 7.88
CA GLU A 144 1.65 19.64 9.10
C GLU A 144 3.08 20.19 9.15
N ILE A 145 3.71 20.35 7.99
CA ILE A 145 5.05 20.97 7.90
C ILE A 145 4.98 22.49 8.03
N ALA A 146 3.90 23.11 7.55
CA ALA A 146 3.72 24.56 7.62
C ALA A 146 3.33 25.06 9.03
N GLU A 147 2.80 24.20 9.90
CA GLU A 147 2.40 24.53 11.27
C GLU A 147 3.50 24.28 12.32
N LYS A 148 4.64 23.75 11.90
CA LYS A 148 5.84 23.56 12.73
C LYS A 148 6.87 24.66 12.47
#